data_91b14b8be580439d73d5fc384229eba0
#
_entry.id   91b14b8be580439d73d5fc384229eba0
#
_cell.length_a   1.000
_cell.length_b   1.000
_cell.length_c   1.000
_cell.angle_alpha   90.00
_cell.angle_beta   90.00
_cell.angle_gamma   90.00
#
_symmetry.space_group_name_H-M   'P 1'
#
loop_
_entity.id
_entity.type
_entity.pdbx_description
1 polymer ?
#
loop_
_entity_poly.entity_id
_entity_poly.type
_entity_poly.pdbx_seq_one_letter_code
_entity_poly.pdbx_strand_id
1 'polypeptide(L)'
;DLREMEILDRQSRVPFRAGTYRPDYLVSEKGDLLLCEITSRFFGHGIFMSYFADCAAERFLRKIGTEDGRGIDFPLYSTLNERLQYVLQITGDKKEIYVLKSADKTGEIALYKPFYEAWGKRVEIFEAEDVERNIDRWKKGFVISALNQKDLLSFSDGTTEAMIEAGMYNDFRTIFLIHDKRFMNLWFQDAFTDRCLTGEEAAFLRSHAIPTYLYGDRDDIWQEARRNKDGFILKHHRLGKSEKVYAGPLTDKRTWEKMWENGDVQNMVLQPFIRQRKYPTVWEGTLFEDYICGMMLCADDRYFDSGMFRASSLPVTNVGDDRKVCPIHTDDPRIMQRADI
;
A
#
# COMPACT_ATOMS: atom_id res chain seq x y z
N ASP A 1 -0.06 17.22 14.60
CA ASP A 1 -0.05 18.46 13.83
C ASP A 1 -1.41 19.12 13.94
N LEU A 2 -1.47 20.38 14.42
CA LEU A 2 -2.74 21.10 14.63
C LEU A 2 -3.52 21.26 13.32
N ARG A 3 -2.82 21.57 12.22
CA ARG A 3 -3.44 21.72 10.91
C ARG A 3 -4.12 20.42 10.43
N GLU A 4 -3.49 19.29 10.67
CA GLU A 4 -4.07 17.99 10.35
C GLU A 4 -5.35 17.72 11.14
N MET A 5 -5.35 18.04 12.44
CA MET A 5 -6.53 17.89 13.28
C MET A 5 -7.69 18.78 12.84
N GLU A 6 -7.43 20.03 12.45
CA GLU A 6 -8.43 20.94 11.90
C GLU A 6 -9.05 20.40 10.59
N ILE A 7 -8.24 19.86 9.71
CA ILE A 7 -8.70 19.25 8.46
C ILE A 7 -9.57 18.02 8.75
N LEU A 8 -9.12 17.15 9.64
CA LEU A 8 -9.86 15.95 10.03
C LEU A 8 -11.21 16.28 10.71
N ASP A 9 -11.26 17.34 11.53
CA ASP A 9 -12.51 17.82 12.14
C ASP A 9 -13.50 18.26 11.06
N ARG A 10 -13.06 19.06 10.09
CA ARG A 10 -13.90 19.47 8.95
C ARG A 10 -14.35 18.25 8.14
N GLN A 11 -13.46 17.33 7.83
CA GLN A 11 -13.76 16.11 7.08
C GLN A 11 -14.75 15.20 7.82
N SER A 12 -14.81 15.25 9.16
CA SER A 12 -15.73 14.42 9.96
C SER A 12 -17.21 14.72 9.70
N ARG A 13 -17.52 15.87 9.10
CA ARG A 13 -18.89 16.30 8.77
C ARG A 13 -19.50 15.56 7.58
N VAL A 14 -18.68 14.87 6.79
CA VAL A 14 -19.13 14.09 5.63
C VAL A 14 -18.94 12.59 5.87
N PRO A 15 -19.76 11.73 5.26
CA PRO A 15 -19.60 10.28 5.37
C PRO A 15 -18.19 9.82 5.00
N PHE A 16 -17.65 8.86 5.74
CA PHE A 16 -16.35 8.27 5.44
C PHE A 16 -16.42 7.39 4.20
N ARG A 17 -15.40 7.49 3.38
CA ARG A 17 -15.15 6.60 2.26
C ARG A 17 -13.68 6.17 2.28
N ALA A 18 -13.44 4.87 2.36
CA ALA A 18 -12.09 4.33 2.48
C ALA A 18 -11.23 4.63 1.26
N GLY A 19 -11.82 4.61 0.08
CA GLY A 19 -11.06 4.77 -1.15
C GLY A 19 -10.15 3.57 -1.43
N THR A 20 -9.05 3.80 -2.14
CA THR A 20 -8.09 2.75 -2.49
C THR A 20 -7.01 2.63 -1.43
N TYR A 21 -6.79 1.43 -0.95
CA TYR A 21 -5.73 1.13 0.01
C TYR A 21 -5.09 -0.23 -0.30
N ARG A 22 -3.87 -0.40 0.17
CA ARG A 22 -3.04 -1.56 -0.09
C ARG A 22 -2.36 -2.00 1.20
N PRO A 23 -2.88 -3.03 1.86
CA PRO A 23 -2.16 -3.75 2.90
C PRO A 23 -0.93 -4.47 2.32
N ASP A 24 0.23 -4.28 2.94
CA ASP A 24 1.49 -4.91 2.53
C ASP A 24 1.87 -5.98 3.56
N TYR A 25 2.16 -7.20 3.08
CA TYR A 25 2.42 -8.39 3.90
C TYR A 25 3.83 -8.91 3.71
N LEU A 26 4.41 -9.36 4.82
CA LEU A 26 5.63 -10.17 4.83
C LEU A 26 5.28 -11.64 4.97
N VAL A 27 6.13 -12.51 4.42
CA VAL A 27 6.04 -13.96 4.65
C VAL A 27 7.11 -14.35 5.66
N SER A 28 6.69 -14.83 6.84
CA SER A 28 7.60 -15.29 7.88
C SER A 28 8.39 -16.54 7.46
N GLU A 29 9.46 -16.89 8.18
CA GLU A 29 10.16 -18.17 7.98
C GLU A 29 9.23 -19.38 8.11
N LYS A 30 8.16 -19.25 8.89
CA LYS A 30 7.16 -20.31 9.09
C LYS A 30 6.09 -20.33 7.98
N GLY A 31 6.07 -19.33 7.09
CA GLY A 31 5.08 -19.20 6.02
C GLY A 31 3.85 -18.37 6.41
N ASP A 32 3.81 -17.77 7.61
CA ASP A 32 2.69 -16.91 8.01
C ASP A 32 2.71 -15.60 7.25
N LEU A 33 1.54 -15.13 6.82
CA LEU A 33 1.38 -13.81 6.24
C LEU A 33 1.18 -12.79 7.38
N LEU A 34 2.09 -11.82 7.46
CA LEU A 34 2.09 -10.81 8.51
C LEU A 34 1.99 -9.41 7.92
N LEU A 35 0.91 -8.71 8.20
CA LEU A 35 0.68 -7.34 7.76
C LEU A 35 1.69 -6.39 8.40
N CYS A 36 2.44 -5.66 7.57
CA CYS A 36 3.51 -4.79 8.02
C CYS A 36 3.23 -3.29 7.86
N GLU A 37 2.34 -2.90 6.97
CA GLU A 37 1.86 -1.53 6.79
C GLU A 37 0.62 -1.49 5.87
N ILE A 38 -0.11 -0.37 5.90
CA ILE A 38 -1.16 -0.07 4.93
C ILE A 38 -0.76 1.19 4.16
N THR A 39 -0.69 1.06 2.85
CA THR A 39 -0.47 2.20 1.96
C THR A 39 -1.80 2.64 1.36
N SER A 40 -2.16 3.90 1.54
CA SER A 40 -3.36 4.49 0.95
C SER A 40 -3.02 5.86 0.41
N ARG A 41 -3.37 6.17 -0.78
CA ARG A 41 -3.27 7.41 -1.56
C ARG A 41 -3.05 7.18 -3.05
N PHE A 42 -3.59 6.06 -3.55
CA PHE A 42 -3.48 5.74 -4.97
C PHE A 42 -4.85 5.37 -5.49
N PHE A 43 -5.27 6.01 -6.55
CA PHE A 43 -6.46 5.56 -7.25
C PHE A 43 -6.08 4.71 -8.46
N GLY A 44 -6.77 3.60 -8.61
CA GLY A 44 -6.59 2.70 -9.76
C GLY A 44 -5.33 1.83 -9.69
N HIS A 45 -4.33 2.21 -8.91
CA HIS A 45 -3.08 1.47 -8.78
C HIS A 45 -3.33 -0.03 -8.54
N GLY A 46 -4.14 -0.35 -7.52
CA GLY A 46 -4.46 -1.73 -7.22
C GLY A 46 -5.26 -2.42 -8.31
N ILE A 47 -6.32 -1.77 -8.79
CA ILE A 47 -7.28 -2.34 -9.72
C ILE A 47 -6.61 -2.82 -11.01
N PHE A 48 -5.72 -2.00 -11.58
CA PHE A 48 -5.08 -2.31 -12.86
C PHE A 48 -3.79 -3.10 -12.69
N MET A 49 -3.02 -2.86 -11.65
CA MET A 49 -1.77 -3.57 -11.42
C MET A 49 -1.99 -5.06 -11.16
N SER A 50 -3.00 -5.42 -10.37
CA SER A 50 -3.37 -6.82 -10.20
C SER A 50 -3.82 -7.46 -11.51
N TYR A 51 -4.63 -6.76 -12.31
CA TYR A 51 -5.05 -7.27 -13.61
C TYR A 51 -3.86 -7.53 -14.54
N PHE A 52 -2.88 -6.63 -14.61
CA PHE A 52 -1.69 -6.84 -15.44
C PHE A 52 -0.84 -8.01 -14.94
N ALA A 53 -0.73 -8.19 -13.63
CA ALA A 53 -0.05 -9.34 -13.05
C ALA A 53 -0.75 -10.65 -13.37
N ASP A 54 -2.08 -10.69 -13.26
CA ASP A 54 -2.91 -11.84 -13.64
C ASP A 54 -2.74 -12.19 -15.12
N CYS A 55 -2.77 -11.19 -16.01
CA CYS A 55 -2.51 -11.41 -17.43
C CYS A 55 -1.11 -11.95 -17.71
N ALA A 56 -0.10 -11.51 -16.97
CA ALA A 56 1.25 -12.03 -17.11
C ALA A 56 1.35 -13.49 -16.66
N ALA A 57 0.74 -13.83 -15.52
CA ALA A 57 0.66 -15.19 -15.01
C ALA A 57 -0.08 -16.12 -15.97
N GLU A 58 -1.25 -15.70 -16.47
CA GLU A 58 -2.04 -16.46 -17.44
C GLU A 58 -1.24 -16.76 -18.72
N ARG A 59 -0.56 -15.75 -19.27
CA ARG A 59 0.28 -15.94 -20.45
C ARG A 59 1.43 -16.91 -20.22
N PHE A 60 2.07 -16.82 -19.08
CA PHE A 60 3.15 -17.74 -18.69
C PHE A 60 2.63 -19.17 -18.59
N LEU A 61 1.52 -19.40 -17.90
CA LEU A 61 0.92 -20.72 -17.72
C LEU A 61 0.41 -21.32 -19.04
N ARG A 62 -0.18 -20.50 -19.92
CA ARG A 62 -0.56 -20.96 -21.26
C ARG A 62 0.65 -21.41 -22.05
N LYS A 63 1.75 -20.67 -22.00
CA LYS A 63 2.99 -21.04 -22.73
C LYS A 63 3.54 -22.37 -22.24
N ILE A 64 3.54 -22.64 -20.93
CA ILE A 64 3.97 -23.91 -20.38
C ILE A 64 3.01 -25.04 -20.79
N GLY A 65 1.70 -24.83 -20.68
CA GLY A 65 0.69 -25.85 -20.99
C GLY A 65 0.61 -26.24 -22.46
N THR A 66 0.93 -25.33 -23.40
CA THR A 66 0.90 -25.64 -24.84
C THR A 66 2.00 -26.61 -25.29
N GLU A 67 3.13 -26.65 -24.61
CA GLU A 67 4.22 -27.58 -24.94
C GLU A 67 3.85 -29.04 -24.65
N ASP A 68 2.98 -29.29 -23.66
CA ASP A 68 2.54 -30.64 -23.26
C ASP A 68 1.11 -30.96 -23.73
N GLY A 69 0.44 -30.06 -24.48
CA GLY A 69 -0.93 -30.24 -24.97
C GLY A 69 -2.00 -30.26 -23.87
N ARG A 70 -1.66 -29.91 -22.62
CA ARG A 70 -2.57 -29.81 -21.47
C ARG A 70 -2.60 -28.38 -20.99
N GLY A 71 -3.75 -27.74 -21.07
CA GLY A 71 -3.95 -26.40 -20.49
C GLY A 71 -3.72 -26.40 -18.97
N ILE A 72 -3.08 -25.36 -18.48
CA ILE A 72 -3.07 -25.06 -17.04
C ILE A 72 -4.13 -24.02 -16.81
N ASP A 73 -5.14 -24.37 -16.02
CA ASP A 73 -6.20 -23.42 -15.67
C ASP A 73 -5.67 -22.40 -14.65
N PHE A 74 -5.91 -21.13 -14.94
CA PHE A 74 -5.56 -20.03 -14.05
C PHE A 74 -6.82 -19.17 -13.85
N PRO A 75 -7.58 -19.44 -12.79
CA PRO A 75 -8.77 -18.67 -12.50
C PRO A 75 -8.37 -17.24 -12.12
N LEU A 76 -8.83 -16.27 -12.91
CA LEU A 76 -8.74 -14.86 -12.55
C LEU A 76 -9.73 -14.57 -11.41
N TYR A 77 -9.27 -13.90 -10.36
CA TYR A 77 -10.14 -13.47 -9.26
C TYR A 77 -11.23 -12.50 -9.74
N SER A 78 -10.85 -11.57 -10.63
CA SER A 78 -11.78 -10.66 -11.29
C SER A 78 -11.30 -10.28 -12.68
N THR A 79 -12.25 -10.12 -13.61
CA THR A 79 -11.97 -9.68 -14.97
C THR A 79 -11.68 -8.17 -15.02
N LEU A 80 -11.03 -7.72 -16.10
CA LEU A 80 -10.88 -6.28 -16.35
C LEU A 80 -12.23 -5.57 -16.40
N ASN A 81 -13.24 -6.22 -16.98
CA ASN A 81 -14.58 -5.64 -17.09
C ASN A 81 -15.22 -5.39 -15.71
N GLU A 82 -15.15 -6.35 -14.80
CA GLU A 82 -15.66 -6.19 -13.42
C GLU A 82 -14.95 -5.06 -12.68
N ARG A 83 -13.64 -4.94 -12.83
CA ARG A 83 -12.84 -3.86 -12.27
C ARG A 83 -13.24 -2.49 -12.80
N LEU A 84 -13.43 -2.41 -14.11
CA LEU A 84 -13.88 -1.18 -14.77
C LEU A 84 -15.33 -0.83 -14.41
N GLN A 85 -16.23 -1.81 -14.29
CA GLN A 85 -17.59 -1.59 -13.82
C GLN A 85 -17.60 -0.99 -12.41
N TYR A 86 -16.73 -1.47 -11.53
CA TYR A 86 -16.57 -0.85 -10.21
C TYR A 86 -16.17 0.62 -10.31
N VAL A 87 -15.19 0.96 -11.15
CA VAL A 87 -14.76 2.36 -11.36
C VAL A 87 -15.93 3.22 -11.89
N LEU A 88 -16.71 2.71 -12.84
CA LEU A 88 -17.89 3.43 -13.35
C LEU A 88 -18.93 3.63 -12.25
N GLN A 89 -19.15 2.63 -11.42
CA GLN A 89 -20.09 2.72 -10.30
C GLN A 89 -19.68 3.84 -9.33
N ILE A 90 -18.39 3.95 -8.99
CA ILE A 90 -17.92 4.98 -8.05
C ILE A 90 -17.88 6.37 -8.65
N THR A 91 -17.62 6.51 -9.95
CA THR A 91 -17.60 7.80 -10.64
C THR A 91 -19.01 8.29 -11.02
N GLY A 92 -20.00 7.38 -11.07
CA GLY A 92 -21.37 7.70 -11.43
C GLY A 92 -21.46 8.41 -12.78
N ASP A 93 -22.35 9.41 -12.86
CA ASP A 93 -22.58 10.19 -14.07
C ASP A 93 -21.51 11.25 -14.36
N LYS A 94 -20.52 11.40 -13.48
CA LYS A 94 -19.42 12.33 -13.69
C LYS A 94 -18.61 11.92 -14.91
N LYS A 95 -18.56 12.81 -15.92
CA LYS A 95 -17.81 12.60 -17.16
C LYS A 95 -16.33 12.96 -16.99
N GLU A 96 -16.05 13.96 -16.16
CA GLU A 96 -14.71 14.43 -15.88
C GLU A 96 -14.17 13.76 -14.61
N ILE A 97 -12.98 13.21 -14.72
CA ILE A 97 -12.19 12.66 -13.61
C ILE A 97 -10.96 13.55 -13.47
N TYR A 98 -10.78 14.12 -12.30
CA TYR A 98 -9.64 14.95 -11.97
C TYR A 98 -8.74 14.25 -10.96
N VAL A 99 -7.49 14.06 -11.34
CA VAL A 99 -6.47 13.45 -10.47
C VAL A 99 -5.57 14.56 -9.95
N LEU A 100 -5.62 14.79 -8.64
CA LEU A 100 -4.74 15.73 -7.97
C LEU A 100 -3.53 14.94 -7.46
N LYS A 101 -2.33 15.21 -7.96
CA LYS A 101 -1.15 14.39 -7.66
C LYS A 101 0.04 15.18 -7.16
N SER A 102 0.85 14.53 -6.33
CA SER A 102 2.17 15.02 -5.95
C SER A 102 3.20 14.73 -7.05
N ALA A 103 4.27 15.52 -7.06
CA ALA A 103 5.35 15.38 -8.04
C ALA A 103 6.04 14.00 -8.03
N ASP A 104 6.00 13.29 -6.88
CA ASP A 104 6.54 11.93 -6.74
C ASP A 104 5.67 10.84 -7.40
N LYS A 105 4.48 11.20 -7.90
CA LYS A 105 3.52 10.34 -8.57
C LYS A 105 3.58 10.54 -10.08
N THR A 106 4.46 9.79 -10.72
CA THR A 106 4.61 9.79 -12.18
C THR A 106 4.02 8.52 -12.80
N GLY A 107 4.03 8.33 -14.04
CA GLY A 107 3.84 7.06 -14.78
C GLY A 107 2.54 6.29 -14.60
N GLU A 108 2.18 5.92 -13.39
CA GLU A 108 1.06 5.01 -13.12
C GLU A 108 -0.29 5.56 -13.60
N ILE A 109 -0.54 6.86 -13.41
CA ILE A 109 -1.81 7.49 -13.80
C ILE A 109 -1.96 7.50 -15.33
N ALA A 110 -0.88 7.72 -16.05
CA ALA A 110 -0.86 7.70 -17.51
C ALA A 110 -1.25 6.33 -18.08
N LEU A 111 -0.98 5.23 -17.37
CA LEU A 111 -1.37 3.88 -17.77
C LEU A 111 -2.90 3.67 -17.70
N TYR A 112 -3.59 4.34 -16.80
CA TYR A 112 -5.03 4.15 -16.59
C TYR A 112 -5.89 5.09 -17.41
N LYS A 113 -5.36 6.25 -17.78
CA LYS A 113 -6.07 7.25 -18.56
C LYS A 113 -6.74 6.68 -19.83
N PRO A 114 -6.06 5.90 -20.69
CA PRO A 114 -6.69 5.33 -21.89
C PRO A 114 -7.88 4.43 -21.58
N PHE A 115 -7.88 3.69 -20.47
CA PHE A 115 -9.01 2.85 -20.08
C PHE A 115 -10.24 3.69 -19.74
N TYR A 116 -10.06 4.77 -18.96
CA TYR A 116 -11.16 5.67 -18.64
C TYR A 116 -11.71 6.40 -19.88
N GLU A 117 -10.82 6.83 -20.77
CA GLU A 117 -11.20 7.52 -22.00
C GLU A 117 -11.93 6.61 -22.97
N ALA A 118 -11.57 5.33 -23.07
CA ALA A 118 -12.30 4.33 -23.85
C ALA A 118 -13.74 4.11 -23.36
N TRP A 119 -14.02 4.48 -22.10
CA TRP A 119 -15.34 4.39 -21.49
C TRP A 119 -16.09 5.73 -21.44
N GLY A 120 -15.63 6.71 -22.23
CA GLY A 120 -16.27 8.02 -22.38
C GLY A 120 -16.04 8.96 -21.19
N LYS A 121 -15.07 8.67 -20.33
CA LYS A 121 -14.63 9.56 -19.26
C LYS A 121 -13.44 10.40 -19.75
N ARG A 122 -13.38 11.66 -19.36
CA ARG A 122 -12.21 12.52 -19.61
C ARG A 122 -11.37 12.57 -18.34
N VAL A 123 -10.08 12.29 -18.45
CA VAL A 123 -9.15 12.32 -17.31
C VAL A 123 -8.21 13.51 -17.46
N GLU A 124 -8.20 14.37 -16.48
CA GLU A 124 -7.26 15.48 -16.38
C GLU A 124 -6.46 15.36 -15.07
N ILE A 125 -5.17 15.68 -15.16
CA ILE A 125 -4.24 15.55 -14.05
C ILE A 125 -3.75 16.93 -13.67
N PHE A 126 -3.83 17.28 -12.39
CA PHE A 126 -3.24 18.49 -11.82
C PHE A 126 -2.10 18.13 -10.88
N GLU A 127 -0.93 18.70 -11.13
CA GLU A 127 0.17 18.68 -10.17
C GLU A 127 -0.19 19.52 -8.93
N ALA A 128 0.39 19.19 -7.78
CA ALA A 128 0.09 19.86 -6.51
C ALA A 128 0.15 21.41 -6.61
N GLU A 129 1.13 21.93 -7.37
CA GLU A 129 1.31 23.37 -7.60
C GLU A 129 0.17 24.04 -8.39
N ASP A 130 -0.59 23.25 -9.16
CA ASP A 130 -1.69 23.73 -10.00
C ASP A 130 -3.08 23.55 -9.34
N VAL A 131 -3.15 22.81 -8.25
CA VAL A 131 -4.42 22.45 -7.60
C VAL A 131 -5.21 23.68 -7.19
N GLU A 132 -4.61 24.64 -6.49
CA GLU A 132 -5.29 25.83 -6.01
C GLU A 132 -5.79 26.75 -7.13
N ARG A 133 -5.01 26.87 -8.20
CA ARG A 133 -5.36 27.71 -9.35
C ARG A 133 -6.52 27.15 -10.18
N ASN A 134 -6.83 25.87 -10.04
CA ASN A 134 -7.81 25.17 -10.86
C ASN A 134 -9.02 24.63 -10.07
N ILE A 135 -9.29 25.16 -8.88
CA ILE A 135 -10.41 24.72 -8.01
C ILE A 135 -11.74 24.71 -8.77
N ASP A 136 -12.06 25.76 -9.53
CA ASP A 136 -13.33 25.90 -10.26
C ASP A 136 -13.52 24.89 -11.38
N ARG A 137 -12.45 24.23 -11.80
CA ARG A 137 -12.48 23.13 -12.76
C ARG A 137 -12.69 21.81 -12.08
N TRP A 138 -11.72 21.39 -11.22
CA TRP A 138 -11.71 20.06 -10.69
C TRP A 138 -12.85 19.78 -9.69
N LYS A 139 -13.34 20.78 -8.94
CA LYS A 139 -14.45 20.57 -8.00
C LYS A 139 -15.77 20.13 -8.65
N LYS A 140 -15.93 20.28 -9.97
CA LYS A 140 -17.13 19.91 -10.72
C LYS A 140 -17.19 18.45 -11.13
N GLY A 141 -16.04 17.78 -11.17
CA GLY A 141 -15.92 16.40 -11.61
C GLY A 141 -15.84 15.39 -10.46
N PHE A 142 -15.35 14.22 -10.78
CA PHE A 142 -14.95 13.23 -9.79
C PHE A 142 -13.48 13.44 -9.42
N VAL A 143 -13.23 13.75 -8.17
CA VAL A 143 -11.89 14.14 -7.71
C VAL A 143 -11.20 12.97 -7.02
N ILE A 144 -9.99 12.68 -7.44
CA ILE A 144 -9.16 11.61 -6.90
C ILE A 144 -7.90 12.20 -6.31
N SER A 145 -7.58 11.86 -5.06
CA SER A 145 -6.34 12.26 -4.43
C SER A 145 -5.23 11.24 -4.64
N ALA A 146 -4.15 11.67 -5.29
CA ALA A 146 -2.84 11.04 -5.31
C ALA A 146 -1.78 11.98 -4.66
N LEU A 147 -2.25 12.85 -3.77
CA LEU A 147 -1.43 13.82 -3.03
C LEU A 147 -0.81 13.16 -1.79
N ASN A 148 0.38 13.60 -1.42
CA ASN A 148 1.00 13.22 -0.16
C ASN A 148 0.52 14.12 0.99
N GLN A 149 0.80 13.72 2.21
CA GLN A 149 0.39 14.46 3.40
C GLN A 149 0.97 15.89 3.43
N LYS A 150 2.20 16.08 2.97
CA LYS A 150 2.86 17.39 2.96
C LYS A 150 2.13 18.36 2.03
N ASP A 151 1.78 17.93 0.83
CA ASP A 151 1.04 18.76 -0.13
C ASP A 151 -0.34 19.11 0.43
N LEU A 152 -1.07 18.13 0.97
CA LEU A 152 -2.39 18.35 1.56
C LEU A 152 -2.36 19.34 2.73
N LEU A 153 -1.32 19.33 3.54
CA LEU A 153 -1.15 20.28 4.65
C LEU A 153 -0.75 21.67 4.20
N SER A 154 -0.20 21.83 2.98
CA SER A 154 0.24 23.13 2.45
C SER A 154 -0.86 23.94 1.79
N PHE A 155 -1.99 23.32 1.45
CA PHE A 155 -3.10 24.03 0.79
C PHE A 155 -3.82 25.00 1.72
N SER A 156 -4.40 26.04 1.10
CA SER A 156 -5.27 26.99 1.79
C SER A 156 -6.53 26.33 2.34
N ASP A 157 -7.18 27.00 3.29
CA ASP A 157 -8.47 26.57 3.85
C ASP A 157 -9.55 26.44 2.77
N GLY A 158 -9.57 27.36 1.79
CA GLY A 158 -10.52 27.32 0.68
C GLY A 158 -10.32 26.09 -0.20
N THR A 159 -9.08 25.71 -0.49
CA THR A 159 -8.75 24.53 -1.27
C THR A 159 -9.13 23.27 -0.53
N THR A 160 -8.81 23.20 0.77
CA THR A 160 -9.17 22.09 1.64
C THR A 160 -10.70 21.89 1.70
N GLU A 161 -11.45 22.96 1.89
CA GLU A 161 -12.93 22.89 1.91
C GLU A 161 -13.47 22.44 0.55
N ALA A 162 -12.95 22.96 -0.55
CA ALA A 162 -13.36 22.52 -1.89
C ALA A 162 -13.10 21.02 -2.14
N MET A 163 -12.01 20.46 -1.59
CA MET A 163 -11.73 19.01 -1.66
C MET A 163 -12.76 18.20 -0.86
N ILE A 164 -13.14 18.69 0.33
CA ILE A 164 -14.16 18.05 1.19
C ILE A 164 -15.52 18.09 0.50
N GLU A 165 -15.94 19.27 0.00
CA GLU A 165 -17.22 19.46 -0.70
C GLU A 165 -17.32 18.63 -1.98
N ALA A 166 -16.23 18.51 -2.73
CA ALA A 166 -16.16 17.68 -3.93
C ALA A 166 -16.26 16.18 -3.64
N GLY A 167 -16.14 15.75 -2.38
CA GLY A 167 -16.12 14.35 -1.99
C GLY A 167 -14.91 13.62 -2.55
N MET A 168 -13.72 14.20 -2.34
CA MET A 168 -12.45 13.67 -2.84
C MET A 168 -12.29 12.19 -2.51
N TYR A 169 -12.06 11.36 -3.53
CA TYR A 169 -11.79 9.93 -3.37
C TYR A 169 -10.39 9.74 -2.81
N ASN A 170 -10.22 8.86 -1.85
CA ASN A 170 -9.13 8.83 -0.89
C ASN A 170 -9.15 10.14 -0.06
N ASP A 171 -10.13 10.26 0.78
CA ASP A 171 -10.33 11.46 1.59
C ASP A 171 -9.19 11.67 2.62
N PHE A 172 -9.20 12.81 3.29
CA PHE A 172 -8.15 13.16 4.23
C PHE A 172 -7.97 12.12 5.36
N ARG A 173 -9.05 11.45 5.82
CA ARG A 173 -8.99 10.42 6.86
C ARG A 173 -8.22 9.19 6.38
N THR A 174 -8.41 8.80 5.13
CA THR A 174 -7.66 7.69 4.52
C THR A 174 -6.18 8.02 4.46
N ILE A 175 -5.84 9.26 4.08
CA ILE A 175 -4.44 9.66 3.90
C ILE A 175 -3.75 9.98 5.22
N PHE A 176 -4.41 10.68 6.14
CA PHE A 176 -3.79 11.10 7.40
C PHE A 176 -3.83 10.02 8.49
N LEU A 177 -4.87 9.16 8.50
CA LEU A 177 -5.04 8.15 9.52
C LEU A 177 -4.59 6.76 9.03
N ILE A 178 -5.22 6.24 7.97
CA ILE A 178 -5.00 4.86 7.54
C ILE A 178 -3.58 4.65 6.98
N HIS A 179 -3.05 5.64 6.25
CA HIS A 179 -1.70 5.58 5.70
C HIS A 179 -0.59 5.79 6.74
N ASP A 180 -0.91 6.40 7.88
CA ASP A 180 0.04 6.58 8.98
C ASP A 180 0.28 5.23 9.70
N LYS A 181 1.53 4.80 9.79
CA LYS A 181 1.90 3.50 10.39
C LYS A 181 1.48 3.38 11.85
N ARG A 182 1.24 4.51 12.54
CA ARG A 182 0.72 4.52 13.92
C ARG A 182 -0.67 3.91 14.02
N PHE A 183 -1.45 3.93 12.91
CA PHE A 183 -2.75 3.28 12.85
C PHE A 183 -2.68 1.78 13.21
N MET A 184 -1.59 1.12 12.84
CA MET A 184 -1.36 -0.30 13.14
C MET A 184 -1.33 -0.61 14.66
N ASN A 185 -0.98 0.37 15.50
CA ASN A 185 -0.97 0.20 16.95
C ASN A 185 -2.38 -0.01 17.52
N LEU A 186 -3.40 0.60 16.89
CA LEU A 186 -4.79 0.52 17.38
C LEU A 186 -5.33 -0.91 17.47
N TRP A 187 -4.85 -1.82 16.61
CA TRP A 187 -5.29 -3.22 16.61
C TRP A 187 -4.83 -4.01 17.84
N PHE A 188 -3.88 -3.47 18.57
CA PHE A 188 -3.36 -4.05 19.82
C PHE A 188 -3.89 -3.34 21.07
N GLN A 189 -4.87 -2.43 20.89
CA GLN A 189 -5.53 -1.72 21.97
C GLN A 189 -6.97 -2.22 22.14
N ASP A 190 -7.25 -2.88 23.27
CA ASP A 190 -8.59 -3.44 23.57
C ASP A 190 -9.69 -2.38 23.47
N ALA A 191 -9.43 -1.19 24.00
CA ALA A 191 -10.39 -0.08 23.96
C ALA A 191 -10.82 0.31 22.52
N PHE A 192 -9.99 0.06 21.52
CA PHE A 192 -10.33 0.28 20.10
C PHE A 192 -11.01 -0.96 19.51
N THR A 193 -10.41 -2.14 19.65
CA THR A 193 -10.91 -3.37 19.04
C THR A 193 -12.28 -3.77 19.56
N ASP A 194 -12.54 -3.65 20.86
CA ASP A 194 -13.84 -3.96 21.46
C ASP A 194 -14.99 -3.07 20.95
N ARG A 195 -14.67 -1.90 20.42
CA ARG A 195 -15.67 -0.97 19.87
C ARG A 195 -15.93 -1.17 18.39
N CYS A 196 -14.97 -1.70 17.64
CA CYS A 196 -14.97 -1.70 16.18
C CYS A 196 -15.02 -3.09 15.57
N LEU A 197 -14.65 -4.14 16.32
CA LEU A 197 -14.45 -5.49 15.82
C LEU A 197 -15.16 -6.51 16.70
N THR A 198 -15.51 -7.64 16.11
CA THR A 198 -15.87 -8.83 16.90
C THR A 198 -14.61 -9.43 17.54
N GLY A 199 -14.79 -10.24 18.57
CA GLY A 199 -13.66 -10.93 19.22
C GLY A 199 -12.86 -11.82 18.26
N GLU A 200 -13.51 -12.43 17.27
CA GLU A 200 -12.86 -13.26 16.25
C GLU A 200 -12.02 -12.40 15.29
N GLU A 201 -12.57 -11.30 14.80
CA GLU A 201 -11.85 -10.36 13.93
C GLU A 201 -10.65 -9.74 14.65
N ALA A 202 -10.80 -9.34 15.92
CA ALA A 202 -9.70 -8.79 16.72
C ALA A 202 -8.59 -9.85 16.92
N ALA A 203 -8.95 -11.10 17.23
CA ALA A 203 -7.99 -12.18 17.37
C ALA A 203 -7.26 -12.49 16.05
N PHE A 204 -7.99 -12.51 14.94
CA PHE A 204 -7.41 -12.69 13.60
C PHE A 204 -6.41 -11.58 13.27
N LEU A 205 -6.79 -10.31 13.43
CA LEU A 205 -5.89 -9.18 13.16
C LEU A 205 -4.64 -9.22 14.03
N ARG A 206 -4.78 -9.50 15.32
CA ARG A 206 -3.63 -9.61 16.23
C ARG A 206 -2.68 -10.74 15.88
N SER A 207 -3.17 -11.85 15.32
CA SER A 207 -2.34 -12.97 14.90
C SER A 207 -1.67 -12.76 13.54
N HIS A 208 -2.21 -11.87 12.69
CA HIS A 208 -1.72 -11.63 11.32
C HIS A 208 -1.13 -10.24 11.11
N ALA A 209 -1.10 -9.38 12.14
CA ALA A 209 -0.47 -8.07 12.07
C ALA A 209 0.81 -8.05 12.90
N ILE A 210 1.81 -7.31 12.43
CA ILE A 210 3.05 -7.12 13.18
C ILE A 210 2.77 -6.12 14.30
N PRO A 211 3.04 -6.44 15.57
CA PRO A 211 2.90 -5.52 16.69
C PRO A 211 3.65 -4.22 16.42
N THR A 212 2.95 -3.10 16.60
CA THR A 212 3.49 -1.77 16.32
C THR A 212 3.43 -0.94 17.59
N TYR A 213 4.58 -0.45 18.04
CA TYR A 213 4.72 0.31 19.28
C TYR A 213 4.99 1.78 18.96
N LEU A 214 4.23 2.67 19.58
CA LEU A 214 4.46 4.10 19.51
C LEU A 214 5.51 4.54 20.53
N TYR A 215 6.26 5.59 20.22
CA TYR A 215 7.21 6.14 21.18
C TYR A 215 6.50 6.61 22.43
N GLY A 216 6.95 6.14 23.59
CA GLY A 216 6.35 6.45 24.90
C GLY A 216 5.27 5.48 25.38
N ASP A 217 4.75 4.56 24.55
CA ASP A 217 3.71 3.62 24.97
C ASP A 217 4.26 2.42 25.77
N ARG A 218 5.41 1.92 25.41
CA ARG A 218 6.04 0.70 25.97
C ARG A 218 7.53 0.92 26.12
N ASP A 219 7.93 1.67 27.14
CA ASP A 219 9.33 2.02 27.41
C ASP A 219 10.23 0.78 27.55
N ASP A 220 9.72 -0.31 28.12
CA ASP A 220 10.42 -1.57 28.26
C ASP A 220 10.86 -2.13 26.90
N ILE A 221 9.97 -2.12 25.89
CA ILE A 221 10.23 -2.60 24.53
C ILE A 221 11.18 -1.64 23.79
N TRP A 222 11.01 -0.34 23.96
CA TRP A 222 11.88 0.66 23.34
C TRP A 222 13.32 0.57 23.89
N GLN A 223 13.47 0.34 25.20
CA GLN A 223 14.79 0.13 25.81
C GLN A 223 15.41 -1.21 25.36
N GLU A 224 14.60 -2.25 25.21
CA GLU A 224 15.07 -3.52 24.64
C GLU A 224 15.55 -3.34 23.19
N ALA A 225 14.79 -2.62 22.35
CA ALA A 225 15.16 -2.33 20.97
C ALA A 225 16.48 -1.53 20.87
N ARG A 226 16.73 -0.62 21.81
CA ARG A 226 18.00 0.12 21.87
C ARG A 226 19.18 -0.81 22.14
N ARG A 227 19.03 -1.77 23.07
CA ARG A 227 20.08 -2.71 23.46
C ARG A 227 20.27 -3.84 22.44
N ASN A 228 19.18 -4.37 21.91
CA ASN A 228 19.13 -5.53 21.03
C ASN A 228 18.52 -5.15 19.67
N LYS A 229 19.20 -4.30 18.93
CA LYS A 229 18.73 -3.74 17.66
C LYS A 229 18.28 -4.80 16.64
N ASP A 230 18.95 -5.96 16.60
CA ASP A 230 18.75 -6.98 15.57
C ASP A 230 17.38 -7.69 15.69
N GLY A 231 16.70 -7.52 16.82
CA GLY A 231 15.33 -7.99 17.01
C GLY A 231 14.25 -7.01 16.51
N PHE A 232 14.62 -5.84 15.99
CA PHE A 232 13.67 -4.76 15.74
C PHE A 232 13.90 -4.03 14.42
N ILE A 233 12.86 -3.29 13.99
CA ILE A 233 12.89 -2.37 12.88
C ILE A 233 12.21 -1.05 13.28
N LEU A 234 12.85 0.07 12.94
CA LEU A 234 12.30 1.42 13.08
C LEU A 234 11.84 1.92 11.74
N LYS A 235 10.64 2.50 11.69
CA LYS A 235 10.06 3.07 10.47
C LYS A 235 9.50 4.45 10.77
N HIS A 236 9.82 5.45 9.95
CA HIS A 236 9.17 6.74 10.07
C HIS A 236 7.66 6.57 9.81
N HIS A 237 6.83 7.13 10.72
CA HIS A 237 5.41 6.82 10.71
C HIS A 237 4.66 7.29 9.46
N ARG A 238 5.12 8.34 8.75
CA ARG A 238 4.46 8.92 7.56
C ARG A 238 5.17 8.69 6.23
N LEU A 239 6.45 8.32 6.23
CA LEU A 239 7.22 8.17 5.00
C LEU A 239 7.01 6.80 4.36
N GLY A 240 7.08 6.76 3.03
CA GLY A 240 6.98 5.55 2.21
C GLY A 240 8.28 5.22 1.49
N LYS A 241 8.26 4.22 0.60
CA LYS A 241 9.40 3.80 -0.24
C LYS A 241 10.66 3.49 0.55
N SER A 242 10.52 2.93 1.75
CA SER A 242 11.61 2.63 2.70
C SER A 242 12.44 3.84 3.15
N GLU A 243 11.96 5.06 2.91
CA GLU A 243 12.61 6.25 3.44
C GLU A 243 12.56 6.24 4.98
N LYS A 244 13.73 6.44 5.60
CA LYS A 244 13.90 6.34 7.06
C LYS A 244 13.33 5.05 7.66
N VAL A 245 13.64 3.92 7.01
CA VAL A 245 13.41 2.58 7.54
C VAL A 245 14.76 2.00 7.95
N TYR A 246 14.87 1.61 9.20
CA TYR A 246 16.10 1.09 9.80
C TYR A 246 15.83 -0.30 10.37
N ALA A 247 16.17 -1.33 9.61
CA ALA A 247 16.13 -2.69 10.10
C ALA A 247 17.39 -2.95 10.92
N GLY A 248 17.22 -3.32 12.17
CA GLY A 248 18.34 -3.48 13.10
C GLY A 248 19.45 -4.38 12.57
N PRO A 249 19.17 -5.57 11.99
CA PRO A 249 20.22 -6.43 11.42
C PRO A 249 20.99 -5.80 10.25
N LEU A 250 20.41 -4.84 9.54
CA LEU A 250 20.99 -4.16 8.38
C LEU A 250 21.57 -2.78 8.70
N THR A 251 21.36 -2.29 9.92
CA THR A 251 21.78 -0.97 10.36
C THR A 251 23.00 -1.10 11.26
N ASP A 252 24.06 -0.36 10.99
CA ASP A 252 25.22 -0.35 11.88
C ASP A 252 24.88 0.24 13.26
N LYS A 253 25.62 -0.19 14.29
CA LYS A 253 25.34 0.17 15.67
C LYS A 253 25.37 1.69 15.90
N ARG A 254 26.29 2.40 15.26
CA ARG A 254 26.45 3.85 15.44
C ARG A 254 25.25 4.62 14.88
N THR A 255 24.78 4.24 13.69
CA THR A 255 23.58 4.84 13.07
C THR A 255 22.35 4.56 13.93
N TRP A 256 22.21 3.33 14.45
CA TRP A 256 21.14 2.96 15.36
C TRP A 256 21.12 3.81 16.63
N GLU A 257 22.25 3.93 17.33
CA GLU A 257 22.39 4.73 18.56
C GLU A 257 22.09 6.22 18.34
N LYS A 258 22.57 6.79 17.24
CA LYS A 258 22.31 8.19 16.88
C LYS A 258 20.83 8.56 16.81
N MET A 259 19.96 7.63 16.44
CA MET A 259 18.51 7.91 16.38
C MET A 259 17.93 8.21 17.77
N TRP A 260 18.44 7.58 18.83
CA TRP A 260 18.07 7.90 20.21
C TRP A 260 18.72 9.20 20.68
N GLU A 261 19.99 9.40 20.38
CA GLU A 261 20.74 10.60 20.77
C GLU A 261 20.13 11.87 20.16
N ASN A 262 19.71 11.81 18.91
CA ASN A 262 19.12 12.94 18.19
C ASN A 262 17.61 13.12 18.48
N GLY A 263 16.98 12.16 19.14
CA GLY A 263 15.54 12.16 19.34
C GLY A 263 14.71 11.78 18.09
N ASP A 264 15.35 11.27 17.03
CA ASP A 264 14.67 10.87 15.79
C ASP A 264 13.63 9.78 16.01
N VAL A 265 13.83 8.93 17.02
CA VAL A 265 12.90 7.84 17.42
C VAL A 265 11.48 8.34 17.75
N GLN A 266 11.32 9.60 18.13
CA GLN A 266 10.01 10.19 18.45
C GLN A 266 9.07 10.22 17.23
N ASN A 267 9.64 10.23 16.02
CA ASN A 267 8.89 10.21 14.75
C ASN A 267 8.81 8.80 14.15
N MET A 268 9.21 7.78 14.90
CA MET A 268 9.22 6.40 14.42
C MET A 268 8.13 5.57 15.07
N VAL A 269 7.76 4.50 14.39
CA VAL A 269 7.13 3.33 14.99
C VAL A 269 8.18 2.22 15.10
N LEU A 270 8.07 1.44 16.16
CA LEU A 270 8.91 0.29 16.41
C LEU A 270 8.11 -0.98 16.16
N GLN A 271 8.68 -1.92 15.41
CA GLN A 271 8.11 -3.25 15.17
C GLN A 271 9.18 -4.31 15.44
N PRO A 272 8.82 -5.54 15.83
CA PRO A 272 9.71 -6.68 15.77
C PRO A 272 10.25 -6.86 14.35
N PHE A 273 11.54 -7.19 14.22
CA PHE A 273 12.11 -7.57 12.94
C PHE A 273 11.68 -9.01 12.61
N ILE A 274 10.85 -9.16 11.59
CA ILE A 274 10.36 -10.47 11.15
C ILE A 274 11.43 -11.15 10.31
N ARG A 275 11.87 -12.34 10.74
CA ARG A 275 12.66 -13.22 9.89
C ARG A 275 11.76 -13.77 8.80
N GLN A 276 12.15 -13.56 7.55
CA GLN A 276 11.36 -13.87 6.38
C GLN A 276 11.95 -15.07 5.64
N ARG A 277 11.08 -15.83 4.99
CA ARG A 277 11.46 -16.87 4.07
C ARG A 277 11.87 -16.29 2.73
N LYS A 278 12.89 -16.87 2.09
CA LYS A 278 13.24 -16.57 0.70
C LYS A 278 12.53 -17.52 -0.25
N TYR A 279 12.30 -17.04 -1.46
CA TYR A 279 11.65 -17.76 -2.54
C TYR A 279 12.46 -17.61 -3.82
N PRO A 280 12.50 -18.65 -4.67
CA PRO A 280 13.04 -18.53 -6.01
C PRO A 280 12.18 -17.54 -6.81
N THR A 281 12.81 -16.54 -7.40
CA THR A 281 12.17 -15.56 -8.28
C THR A 281 12.92 -15.47 -9.59
N VAL A 282 12.22 -15.28 -10.70
CA VAL A 282 12.82 -15.08 -12.01
C VAL A 282 12.55 -13.66 -12.48
N TRP A 283 13.61 -12.94 -12.82
CA TRP A 283 13.54 -11.60 -13.37
C TRP A 283 14.46 -11.48 -14.57
N GLU A 284 13.90 -11.11 -15.72
CA GLU A 284 14.65 -10.99 -17.00
C GLU A 284 15.50 -12.22 -17.33
N GLY A 285 14.96 -13.41 -17.06
CA GLY A 285 15.63 -14.68 -17.31
C GLY A 285 16.70 -15.08 -16.29
N THR A 286 16.88 -14.31 -15.23
CA THR A 286 17.83 -14.60 -14.15
C THR A 286 17.07 -15.10 -12.91
N LEU A 287 17.56 -16.19 -12.33
CA LEU A 287 17.04 -16.76 -11.08
C LEU A 287 17.67 -16.05 -9.87
N PHE A 288 16.83 -15.69 -8.91
CA PHE A 288 17.21 -15.08 -7.64
C PHE A 288 16.59 -15.84 -6.46
N GLU A 289 17.19 -15.73 -5.30
CA GLU A 289 16.64 -16.12 -4.00
C GLU A 289 16.23 -14.87 -3.23
N ASP A 290 14.95 -14.54 -3.27
CA ASP A 290 14.43 -13.26 -2.81
C ASP A 290 13.50 -13.38 -1.60
N TYR A 291 13.53 -12.33 -0.78
CA TYR A 291 12.43 -12.00 0.12
C TYR A 291 11.29 -11.39 -0.70
N ILE A 292 10.05 -11.70 -0.32
CA ILE A 292 8.87 -11.16 -1.00
C ILE A 292 7.99 -10.36 -0.04
N CYS A 293 7.46 -9.24 -0.54
CA CYS A 293 6.44 -8.46 0.15
C CYS A 293 5.16 -8.50 -0.69
N GLY A 294 4.13 -9.14 -0.16
CA GLY A 294 2.82 -9.23 -0.82
C GLY A 294 2.06 -7.91 -0.70
N MET A 295 1.24 -7.63 -1.69
CA MET A 295 0.39 -6.45 -1.75
C MET A 295 -1.04 -6.86 -2.03
N MET A 296 -1.95 -6.66 -1.09
CA MET A 296 -3.37 -6.77 -1.33
C MET A 296 -3.92 -5.46 -1.88
N LEU A 297 -4.79 -5.55 -2.88
CA LEU A 297 -5.31 -4.39 -3.58
C LEU A 297 -6.79 -4.24 -3.28
N CYS A 298 -7.13 -3.23 -2.49
CA CYS A 298 -8.47 -2.98 -1.98
C CYS A 298 -8.98 -1.61 -2.42
N ALA A 299 -10.28 -1.50 -2.60
CA ALA A 299 -10.96 -0.24 -2.81
C ALA A 299 -12.35 -0.29 -2.14
N ASP A 300 -12.60 0.65 -1.23
CA ASP A 300 -13.75 0.66 -0.33
C ASP A 300 -13.87 -0.69 0.41
N ASP A 301 -14.93 -1.46 0.20
CA ASP A 301 -15.18 -2.78 0.78
C ASP A 301 -14.77 -3.95 -0.13
N ARG A 302 -14.09 -3.67 -1.26
CA ARG A 302 -13.74 -4.68 -2.26
C ARG A 302 -12.26 -5.02 -2.25
N TYR A 303 -11.97 -6.28 -2.45
CA TYR A 303 -10.66 -6.84 -2.71
C TYR A 303 -10.49 -7.14 -4.20
N PHE A 304 -9.36 -6.73 -4.79
CA PHE A 304 -9.07 -6.89 -6.22
C PHE A 304 -7.87 -7.79 -6.50
N ASP A 305 -7.59 -8.72 -5.60
CA ASP A 305 -6.48 -9.65 -5.71
C ASP A 305 -5.13 -9.12 -5.21
N SER A 306 -4.20 -10.05 -4.96
CA SER A 306 -2.83 -9.76 -4.55
C SER A 306 -1.95 -9.36 -5.74
N GLY A 307 -2.20 -9.93 -6.89
CA GLY A 307 -1.57 -9.64 -8.18
C GLY A 307 -0.05 -9.62 -8.15
N MET A 308 0.54 -8.48 -7.85
CA MET A 308 1.98 -8.26 -7.93
C MET A 308 2.62 -8.17 -6.55
N PHE A 309 3.78 -8.82 -6.40
CA PHE A 309 4.62 -8.76 -5.20
C PHE A 309 5.91 -8.00 -5.51
N ARG A 310 6.50 -7.42 -4.47
CA ARG A 310 7.87 -6.94 -4.52
C ARG A 310 8.80 -8.03 -4.07
N ALA A 311 9.91 -8.18 -4.78
CA ALA A 311 10.95 -9.14 -4.46
C ALA A 311 12.31 -8.44 -4.39
N SER A 312 13.15 -8.87 -3.46
CA SER A 312 14.47 -8.28 -3.24
C SER A 312 15.41 -9.29 -2.57
N SER A 313 16.68 -9.18 -2.87
CA SER A 313 17.72 -9.92 -2.14
C SER A 313 17.85 -9.50 -0.67
N LEU A 314 17.31 -8.31 -0.31
CA LEU A 314 17.29 -7.76 1.03
C LEU A 314 15.89 -7.86 1.67
N PRO A 315 15.79 -8.08 2.98
CA PRO A 315 14.51 -8.22 3.67
C PRO A 315 13.68 -6.92 3.73
N VAL A 316 14.27 -5.77 3.42
CA VAL A 316 13.57 -4.50 3.18
C VAL A 316 13.57 -4.25 1.67
N THR A 317 12.46 -4.53 1.04
CA THR A 317 12.35 -4.70 -0.43
C THR A 317 12.59 -3.47 -1.29
N ASN A 318 12.70 -2.27 -0.74
CA ASN A 318 12.98 -1.05 -1.53
C ASN A 318 14.42 -0.52 -1.33
N VAL A 319 15.25 -1.25 -0.60
CA VAL A 319 16.63 -0.85 -0.30
C VAL A 319 17.56 -1.66 -1.19
N GLY A 320 18.00 -1.08 -2.27
CA GLY A 320 18.95 -1.68 -3.20
C GLY A 320 18.31 -2.20 -4.47
N ASP A 321 17.62 -3.31 -4.42
CA ASP A 321 16.91 -3.90 -5.55
C ASP A 321 15.39 -4.02 -5.27
N ASP A 322 14.58 -3.89 -6.29
CA ASP A 322 13.12 -3.95 -6.19
C ASP A 322 12.53 -4.55 -7.48
N ARG A 323 12.45 -5.87 -7.49
CA ARG A 323 11.83 -6.62 -8.58
C ARG A 323 10.31 -6.70 -8.36
N LYS A 324 9.57 -6.70 -9.44
CA LYS A 324 8.12 -6.93 -9.41
C LYS A 324 7.86 -8.33 -9.95
N VAL A 325 7.32 -9.19 -9.12
CA VAL A 325 7.05 -10.59 -9.45
C VAL A 325 5.58 -10.90 -9.25
N CYS A 326 5.06 -11.82 -10.06
CA CYS A 326 3.76 -12.41 -9.87
C CYS A 326 3.94 -13.76 -9.16
N PRO A 327 3.43 -13.95 -7.94
CA PRO A 327 3.54 -15.24 -7.26
C PRO A 327 2.61 -16.23 -7.95
N ILE A 328 3.10 -17.45 -8.15
CA ILE A 328 2.31 -18.56 -8.63
C ILE A 328 2.44 -19.68 -7.58
N HIS A 329 1.32 -20.07 -6.99
CA HIS A 329 1.25 -21.26 -6.15
C HIS A 329 0.63 -22.38 -6.96
N THR A 330 1.32 -23.51 -7.05
CA THR A 330 0.85 -24.66 -7.81
C THR A 330 1.43 -25.96 -7.29
N ASP A 331 0.63 -27.02 -7.34
CA ASP A 331 1.06 -28.39 -7.13
C ASP A 331 1.40 -29.10 -8.46
N ASP A 332 1.31 -28.39 -9.59
CA ASP A 332 1.61 -28.94 -10.91
C ASP A 332 3.13 -29.12 -11.09
N PRO A 333 3.61 -30.39 -11.18
CA PRO A 333 5.04 -30.66 -11.28
C PRO A 333 5.70 -30.06 -12.54
N ARG A 334 4.93 -29.76 -13.58
CA ARG A 334 5.44 -29.14 -14.80
C ARG A 334 5.92 -27.71 -14.56
N ILE A 335 5.26 -26.99 -13.66
CA ILE A 335 5.67 -25.64 -13.27
C ILE A 335 6.87 -25.70 -12.33
N MET A 336 6.85 -26.65 -11.38
CA MET A 336 7.94 -26.82 -10.43
C MET A 336 9.27 -27.19 -11.12
N GLN A 337 9.23 -28.05 -12.13
CA GLN A 337 10.43 -28.47 -12.89
C GLN A 337 11.02 -27.34 -13.75
N ARG A 338 10.22 -26.33 -14.13
CA ARG A 338 10.68 -25.20 -14.95
C ARG A 338 11.12 -23.97 -14.15
N ALA A 339 10.85 -23.95 -12.85
CA ALA A 339 11.41 -22.95 -11.94
C ALA A 339 12.93 -23.16 -11.72
N ASP A 340 13.47 -24.29 -12.17
CA ASP A 340 14.90 -24.64 -12.10
C ASP A 340 15.69 -24.21 -13.35
N ILE A 341 15.14 -23.31 -14.21
CA ILE A 341 15.79 -22.83 -15.44
C ILE A 341 16.36 -21.44 -15.23
#